data_e5597a75706b1376913608b89c014b85
#
_entry.id   e5597a75706b1376913608b89c014b85
#
_cell.length_a   1.000
_cell.length_b   1.000
_cell.length_c   1.000
_cell.angle_alpha   90.00
_cell.angle_beta   90.00
_cell.angle_gamma   90.00
#
_symmetry.space_group_name_H-M   'P 1'
#
loop_
_entity.id
_entity.type
_entity.pdbx_description
1 polymer ?
#
loop_
_entity_poly.entity_id
_entity_poly.type
_entity_poly.pdbx_seq_one_letter_code
_entity_poly.pdbx_strand_id
1 'polypeptide(L)'
;MRIAYLDCFAGISGDMFLGALIDAGLDPEVLHDAIGALNLDATLKIEKVDRSGITAIKVHVYEGSRLADANTASTHPHTELTHQHTHTHQPHPQTQHEHKVGHGHTHDHDHHHDDGQKQDHHHDHHHGRSLTAIRTLINTANLTSAVKATAIQAFELLGASEAKIHNVDIEKIHFHEVGAVDAIVDIVAASAGIHALAIDKWFCSPLNVGGGMVDCAHGRFPVPAPATADLLRGFPTYSATIEEELVTPTGAAIIRALAPTFAPQPAMRIQQIGYGAGTRNSKGFPNVLRLSIGESDETAKTTDTVTILETAIDDLSPQILAYVTEAALQQGALDVMSTAVQMKKGRLGTLITILTDDVHAAALEHLLLRETSTLGIRIHQEQRSCLERTHTTVSTPYGDIRIKIGSRNNEIFNAAPEFEDCRTAAAKHNVAIKTVQQSAISAYLNHKPDAPS
;
A
#
# COMPACT_ATOMS: atom_id res chain seq x y z
N MET A 1 11.73 19.30 0.55
CA MET A 1 11.58 17.84 0.45
C MET A 1 11.04 17.50 -0.94
N ARG A 2 11.71 16.58 -1.66
CA ARG A 2 11.27 16.15 -2.99
C ARG A 2 10.22 15.06 -2.85
N ILE A 3 9.02 15.31 -3.35
CA ILE A 3 7.90 14.38 -3.23
C ILE A 3 7.35 14.00 -4.59
N ALA A 4 6.72 12.83 -4.64
CA ALA A 4 6.01 12.34 -5.81
C ALA A 4 4.56 11.98 -5.45
N TYR A 5 3.65 12.25 -6.38
CA TYR A 5 2.24 11.88 -6.28
C TYR A 5 1.83 11.04 -7.48
N LEU A 6 1.37 9.83 -7.21
CA LEU A 6 0.78 8.91 -8.17
C LEU A 6 -0.73 9.10 -8.21
N ASP A 7 -1.25 9.48 -9.36
CA ASP A 7 -2.68 9.60 -9.61
C ASP A 7 -3.17 8.43 -10.45
N CYS A 8 -3.74 7.45 -9.77
CA CYS A 8 -4.13 6.16 -10.30
C CYS A 8 -5.60 6.11 -10.75
N PHE A 9 -6.11 7.20 -11.35
CA PHE A 9 -7.50 7.27 -11.82
C PHE A 9 -7.85 6.23 -12.89
N ALA A 10 -6.85 5.76 -13.64
CA ALA A 10 -6.95 4.66 -14.60
C ALA A 10 -6.20 3.40 -14.12
N GLY A 11 -6.02 3.26 -12.81
CA GLY A 11 -5.29 2.14 -12.23
C GLY A 11 -3.77 2.27 -12.37
N ILE A 12 -3.08 1.12 -12.35
CA ILE A 12 -1.64 1.03 -12.50
C ILE A 12 -1.22 -0.37 -12.97
N SER A 13 -0.27 -0.40 -13.90
CA SER A 13 0.46 -1.59 -14.33
C SER A 13 1.95 -1.28 -14.37
N GLY A 14 2.80 -2.30 -14.54
CA GLY A 14 4.25 -2.11 -14.58
C GLY A 14 4.66 -1.17 -15.71
N ASP A 15 4.21 -1.42 -16.93
CA ASP A 15 4.47 -0.61 -18.13
C ASP A 15 3.99 0.85 -17.97
N MET A 16 2.82 1.08 -17.35
CA MET A 16 2.33 2.43 -17.03
C MET A 16 3.25 3.13 -16.05
N PHE A 17 3.73 2.42 -15.03
CA PHE A 17 4.63 3.00 -14.05
C PHE A 17 5.98 3.37 -14.69
N LEU A 18 6.57 2.48 -15.47
CA LEU A 18 7.81 2.76 -16.20
C LEU A 18 7.67 3.95 -17.16
N GLY A 19 6.58 3.98 -17.93
CA GLY A 19 6.28 5.08 -18.84
C GLY A 19 6.15 6.42 -18.10
N ALA A 20 5.47 6.44 -16.96
CA ALA A 20 5.29 7.65 -16.16
C ALA A 20 6.63 8.15 -15.57
N LEU A 21 7.52 7.25 -15.14
CA LEU A 21 8.87 7.60 -14.67
C LEU A 21 9.69 8.28 -15.77
N ILE A 22 9.71 7.70 -16.98
CA ILE A 22 10.45 8.25 -18.13
C ILE A 22 9.90 9.61 -18.52
N ASP A 23 8.58 9.74 -18.68
CA ASP A 23 7.95 11.00 -19.07
C ASP A 23 8.12 12.10 -18.01
N ALA A 24 8.26 11.71 -16.73
CA ALA A 24 8.62 12.59 -15.62
C ALA A 24 10.13 12.92 -15.55
N GLY A 25 10.93 12.51 -16.53
CA GLY A 25 12.33 12.91 -16.66
C GLY A 25 13.35 11.88 -16.13
N LEU A 26 12.95 10.64 -15.85
CA LEU A 26 13.92 9.56 -15.62
C LEU A 26 14.68 9.27 -16.92
N ASP A 27 16.02 9.19 -16.84
CA ASP A 27 16.83 8.75 -17.96
C ASP A 27 16.49 7.29 -18.31
N PRO A 28 16.05 6.98 -19.54
CA PRO A 28 15.74 5.61 -19.96
C PRO A 28 16.90 4.63 -19.80
N GLU A 29 18.14 5.09 -19.86
CA GLU A 29 19.34 4.24 -19.70
C GLU A 29 19.36 3.56 -18.33
N VAL A 30 18.80 4.18 -17.28
CA VAL A 30 18.67 3.57 -15.95
C VAL A 30 17.85 2.26 -16.02
N LEU A 31 16.80 2.25 -16.84
CA LEU A 31 15.96 1.06 -17.02
C LEU A 31 16.68 0.03 -17.92
N HIS A 32 17.33 0.48 -18.99
CA HIS A 32 18.10 -0.40 -19.88
C HIS A 32 19.24 -1.10 -19.13
N ASP A 33 20.00 -0.36 -18.31
CA ASP A 33 21.08 -0.90 -17.49
C ASP A 33 20.57 -1.94 -16.47
N ALA A 34 19.44 -1.63 -15.81
CA ALA A 34 18.85 -2.54 -14.83
C ALA A 34 18.39 -3.87 -15.46
N ILE A 35 17.82 -3.82 -16.67
CA ILE A 35 17.39 -5.01 -17.42
C ILE A 35 18.59 -5.76 -17.97
N GLY A 36 19.57 -5.05 -18.53
CA GLY A 36 20.83 -5.65 -19.03
C GLY A 36 21.56 -6.44 -17.94
N ALA A 37 21.53 -5.94 -16.69
CA ALA A 37 22.13 -6.62 -15.54
C ALA A 37 21.50 -7.98 -15.20
N LEU A 38 20.26 -8.23 -15.62
CA LEU A 38 19.57 -9.51 -15.38
C LEU A 38 20.06 -10.63 -16.32
N ASN A 39 20.78 -10.30 -17.40
CA ASN A 39 21.21 -11.25 -18.42
C ASN A 39 20.04 -12.11 -18.98
N LEU A 40 18.85 -11.52 -19.04
CA LEU A 40 17.72 -12.05 -19.77
C LEU A 40 17.79 -11.53 -21.21
N ASP A 41 17.31 -12.32 -22.18
CA ASP A 41 17.17 -11.85 -23.58
C ASP A 41 15.96 -10.89 -23.67
N ALA A 42 16.02 -9.81 -22.87
CA ALA A 42 14.95 -8.84 -22.73
C ALA A 42 15.42 -7.44 -23.14
N THR A 43 14.56 -6.72 -23.85
CA THR A 43 14.80 -5.35 -24.29
C THR A 43 13.55 -4.49 -24.11
N LEU A 44 13.75 -3.17 -23.95
CA LEU A 44 12.64 -2.20 -23.91
C LEU A 44 12.54 -1.46 -25.24
N LYS A 45 11.30 -1.27 -25.68
CA LYS A 45 10.96 -0.29 -26.70
C LYS A 45 10.08 0.79 -26.09
N ILE A 46 10.53 2.02 -26.18
CA ILE A 46 9.86 3.18 -25.61
C ILE A 46 9.28 3.99 -26.76
N GLU A 47 7.98 4.31 -26.69
CA GLU A 47 7.32 5.10 -27.73
C GLU A 47 6.30 6.07 -27.13
N LYS A 48 6.06 7.18 -27.85
CA LYS A 48 4.99 8.12 -27.51
C LYS A 48 3.69 7.67 -28.16
N VAL A 49 2.63 7.60 -27.37
CA VAL A 49 1.29 7.20 -27.83
C VAL A 49 0.25 8.20 -27.35
N ASP A 50 -0.88 8.24 -28.05
CA ASP A 50 -2.07 8.97 -27.59
C ASP A 50 -3.03 8.01 -26.87
N ARG A 51 -3.57 8.48 -25.73
CA ARG A 51 -4.63 7.80 -24.99
C ARG A 51 -5.76 8.78 -24.73
N SER A 52 -6.77 8.78 -25.61
CA SER A 52 -7.92 9.69 -25.53
C SER A 52 -7.55 11.18 -25.40
N GLY A 53 -6.56 11.63 -26.19
CA GLY A 53 -6.10 13.03 -26.22
C GLY A 53 -4.96 13.36 -25.23
N ILE A 54 -4.48 12.38 -24.45
CA ILE A 54 -3.29 12.54 -23.60
C ILE A 54 -2.12 11.84 -24.28
N THR A 55 -1.06 12.60 -24.59
CA THR A 55 0.22 12.03 -25.03
C THR A 55 0.92 11.43 -23.83
N ALA A 56 1.32 10.16 -23.91
CA ALA A 56 1.95 9.43 -22.84
C ALA A 56 3.08 8.53 -23.38
N ILE A 57 3.98 8.10 -22.50
CA ILE A 57 5.02 7.13 -22.82
C ILE A 57 4.48 5.72 -22.61
N LYS A 58 4.57 4.90 -23.66
CA LYS A 58 4.34 3.45 -23.59
C LYS A 58 5.69 2.72 -23.59
N VAL A 59 5.85 1.83 -22.65
CA VAL A 59 7.01 0.93 -22.57
C VAL A 59 6.55 -0.47 -22.96
N HIS A 60 7.26 -1.08 -23.89
CA HIS A 60 7.05 -2.46 -24.32
C HIS A 60 8.26 -3.29 -23.92
N VAL A 61 8.02 -4.45 -23.37
CA VAL A 61 9.05 -5.45 -23.07
C VAL A 61 9.09 -6.47 -24.19
N TYR A 62 10.28 -6.72 -24.74
CA TYR A 62 10.52 -7.75 -25.73
C TYR A 62 11.42 -8.84 -25.15
N GLU A 63 11.10 -10.10 -25.43
CA GLU A 63 11.96 -11.27 -25.22
C GLU A 63 12.47 -11.74 -26.59
N GLY A 64 13.77 -11.50 -26.85
CA GLY A 64 14.32 -11.61 -28.20
C GLY A 64 13.61 -10.66 -29.17
N SER A 65 12.98 -11.22 -30.21
CA SER A 65 12.19 -10.47 -31.20
C SER A 65 10.68 -10.45 -30.93
N ARG A 66 10.22 -11.13 -29.86
CA ARG A 66 8.81 -11.28 -29.54
C ARG A 66 8.40 -10.29 -28.45
N LEU A 67 7.22 -9.66 -28.59
CA LEU A 67 6.62 -8.86 -27.54
C LEU A 67 6.27 -9.77 -26.35
N ALA A 68 6.79 -9.45 -25.16
CA ALA A 68 6.62 -10.26 -23.98
C ALA A 68 5.21 -10.09 -23.33
N ASP A 69 4.57 -8.94 -23.56
CA ASP A 69 3.19 -8.61 -23.13
C ASP A 69 2.10 -9.49 -23.78
N ALA A 70 2.45 -10.52 -24.48
CA ALA A 70 1.49 -11.33 -25.21
C ALA A 70 0.64 -12.19 -24.28
N ASN A 71 -0.29 -11.57 -23.58
CA ASN A 71 -1.57 -12.18 -23.30
C ASN A 71 -2.34 -12.26 -24.64
N THR A 72 -1.77 -13.03 -25.58
CA THR A 72 -2.44 -13.41 -26.79
C THR A 72 -3.52 -14.42 -26.37
N ALA A 73 -4.66 -13.92 -25.92
CA ALA A 73 -5.91 -14.62 -26.18
C ALA A 73 -5.85 -14.98 -27.68
N SER A 74 -5.62 -16.26 -27.96
CA SER A 74 -5.67 -16.80 -29.31
C SER A 74 -7.02 -16.41 -29.88
N THR A 75 -7.05 -15.39 -30.69
CA THR A 75 -8.16 -15.16 -31.63
C THR A 75 -8.11 -16.31 -32.61
N HIS A 76 -8.71 -17.44 -32.23
CA HIS A 76 -9.14 -18.38 -33.22
C HIS A 76 -10.17 -17.63 -34.06
N PRO A 77 -9.96 -17.47 -35.37
CA PRO A 77 -11.00 -16.97 -36.24
C PRO A 77 -12.14 -18.00 -36.16
N HIS A 78 -13.23 -17.61 -35.53
CA HIS A 78 -14.49 -18.34 -35.69
C HIS A 78 -14.83 -18.26 -37.18
N THR A 79 -14.46 -19.29 -37.92
CA THR A 79 -15.03 -19.55 -39.21
C THR A 79 -16.49 -19.91 -38.94
N GLU A 80 -17.40 -18.96 -39.15
CA GLU A 80 -18.81 -19.21 -39.17
C GLU A 80 -19.10 -20.21 -40.31
N LEU A 81 -19.13 -21.49 -39.95
CA LEU A 81 -19.82 -22.49 -40.75
C LEU A 81 -21.30 -22.32 -40.48
N THR A 82 -21.94 -21.53 -41.31
CA THR A 82 -23.42 -21.45 -41.41
C THR A 82 -23.94 -22.79 -41.84
N HIS A 83 -24.28 -23.64 -40.91
CA HIS A 83 -25.15 -24.78 -41.14
C HIS A 83 -26.61 -24.30 -41.07
N GLN A 84 -27.22 -24.05 -42.25
CA GLN A 84 -28.65 -23.91 -42.38
C GLN A 84 -29.30 -25.27 -42.12
N HIS A 85 -29.86 -25.44 -40.94
CA HIS A 85 -30.79 -26.52 -40.66
C HIS A 85 -32.21 -26.00 -40.88
N THR A 86 -32.79 -26.39 -42.01
CA THR A 86 -34.25 -26.27 -42.29
C THR A 86 -35.00 -27.31 -41.44
N HIS A 87 -35.66 -26.87 -40.39
CA HIS A 87 -36.57 -27.69 -39.63
C HIS A 87 -37.98 -27.59 -40.24
N THR A 88 -38.40 -28.66 -40.92
CA THR A 88 -39.82 -28.92 -41.26
C THR A 88 -40.49 -29.56 -40.05
N HIS A 89 -41.46 -28.85 -39.47
CA HIS A 89 -42.36 -29.39 -38.45
C HIS A 89 -43.41 -30.29 -39.08
N GLN A 90 -43.53 -31.53 -38.58
CA GLN A 90 -44.77 -32.32 -38.65
C GLN A 90 -45.06 -32.77 -37.20
N PRO A 91 -46.36 -32.71 -36.81
CA PRO A 91 -46.83 -33.12 -35.48
C PRO A 91 -47.36 -34.54 -35.48
N HIS A 92 -47.02 -35.37 -34.50
CA HIS A 92 -47.84 -36.53 -34.08
C HIS A 92 -47.48 -36.99 -32.65
N PRO A 93 -48.34 -37.87 -32.02
CA PRO A 93 -49.02 -37.50 -30.80
C PRO A 93 -48.47 -38.27 -29.56
N GLN A 94 -49.00 -37.85 -28.40
CA GLN A 94 -48.75 -38.44 -27.07
C GLN A 94 -49.13 -39.92 -26.99
N THR A 95 -48.27 -40.75 -26.37
CA THR A 95 -48.69 -41.91 -25.57
C THR A 95 -47.77 -42.07 -24.37
N GLN A 96 -48.42 -42.12 -23.21
CA GLN A 96 -47.87 -42.49 -21.91
C GLN A 96 -47.46 -43.94 -21.92
N HIS A 97 -46.38 -44.35 -21.26
CA HIS A 97 -46.31 -45.60 -20.50
C HIS A 97 -45.18 -45.58 -19.46
N GLU A 98 -45.55 -46.20 -18.34
CA GLU A 98 -44.90 -46.32 -17.05
C GLU A 98 -43.69 -47.28 -17.02
N HIS A 99 -42.84 -47.03 -16.02
CA HIS A 99 -42.02 -47.93 -15.20
C HIS A 99 -41.49 -49.27 -15.74
N LYS A 100 -40.20 -49.51 -15.61
CA LYS A 100 -39.64 -50.57 -14.74
C LYS A 100 -38.12 -50.53 -14.55
N VAL A 101 -37.77 -50.89 -13.31
CA VAL A 101 -36.45 -51.06 -12.70
C VAL A 101 -35.72 -52.30 -13.28
N GLY A 102 -34.36 -52.20 -13.37
CA GLY A 102 -33.58 -53.37 -13.04
C GLY A 102 -32.46 -53.80 -14.03
N HIS A 103 -31.36 -54.07 -13.44
CA HIS A 103 -30.25 -54.99 -13.77
C HIS A 103 -29.00 -54.42 -14.43
N GLY A 104 -27.91 -54.58 -13.64
CA GLY A 104 -26.54 -54.35 -14.00
C GLY A 104 -25.99 -55.42 -14.97
N HIS A 105 -24.98 -55.01 -15.70
CA HIS A 105 -24.04 -55.91 -16.36
C HIS A 105 -22.63 -55.33 -16.25
N THR A 106 -21.78 -56.11 -15.59
CA THR A 106 -20.31 -56.05 -15.64
C THR A 106 -19.83 -56.57 -16.99
N HIS A 107 -18.94 -55.83 -17.63
CA HIS A 107 -18.11 -56.38 -18.69
C HIS A 107 -16.67 -55.98 -18.46
N ASP A 108 -15.86 -56.99 -18.12
CA ASP A 108 -14.41 -57.03 -18.25
C ASP A 108 -14.04 -57.04 -19.74
N HIS A 109 -13.12 -56.19 -20.15
CA HIS A 109 -12.37 -56.35 -21.37
C HIS A 109 -10.89 -56.15 -21.12
N ASP A 110 -10.17 -57.27 -21.10
CA ASP A 110 -8.73 -57.35 -21.33
C ASP A 110 -8.36 -56.76 -22.70
N HIS A 111 -7.39 -55.88 -22.77
CA HIS A 111 -6.74 -55.57 -24.00
C HIS A 111 -5.21 -55.58 -23.83
N HIS A 112 -4.64 -56.39 -24.73
CA HIS A 112 -3.22 -56.68 -24.95
C HIS A 112 -2.37 -55.42 -25.16
N HIS A 113 -1.16 -55.47 -24.61
CA HIS A 113 -0.08 -54.54 -24.93
C HIS A 113 0.41 -54.76 -26.36
N ASP A 114 0.55 -53.65 -27.08
CA ASP A 114 1.34 -53.60 -28.29
C ASP A 114 2.40 -52.47 -28.14
N ASP A 115 3.67 -52.89 -28.25
CA ASP A 115 4.83 -52.01 -28.09
C ASP A 115 5.01 -51.12 -29.34
N GLY A 116 4.51 -49.88 -29.24
CA GLY A 116 4.74 -48.87 -30.25
C GLY A 116 5.66 -47.76 -29.71
N GLN A 117 6.78 -47.54 -30.38
CA GLN A 117 7.83 -46.57 -30.11
C GLN A 117 7.24 -45.19 -29.71
N LYS A 118 7.56 -44.74 -28.49
CA LYS A 118 7.34 -43.36 -28.06
C LYS A 118 8.35 -42.46 -28.73
N GLN A 119 7.92 -41.67 -29.69
CA GLN A 119 8.58 -40.45 -30.05
C GLN A 119 8.26 -39.41 -28.97
N ASP A 120 9.25 -39.09 -28.17
CA ASP A 120 9.18 -37.96 -27.20
C ASP A 120 9.07 -36.67 -28.00
N HIS A 121 7.85 -36.19 -28.21
CA HIS A 121 7.62 -34.81 -28.54
C HIS A 121 7.80 -34.02 -27.25
N HIS A 122 8.99 -33.43 -27.08
CA HIS A 122 9.22 -32.36 -26.13
C HIS A 122 8.29 -31.20 -26.50
N HIS A 123 7.11 -31.19 -25.93
CA HIS A 123 6.38 -29.94 -25.75
C HIS A 123 7.11 -29.19 -24.63
N ASP A 124 7.88 -28.18 -25.01
CA ASP A 124 8.36 -27.16 -24.10
C ASP A 124 7.14 -26.48 -23.45
N HIS A 125 6.65 -27.09 -22.37
CA HIS A 125 5.80 -26.40 -21.44
C HIS A 125 6.70 -25.35 -20.76
N HIS A 126 6.52 -24.09 -21.09
CA HIS A 126 7.07 -22.97 -20.33
C HIS A 126 6.58 -23.10 -18.89
N HIS A 127 7.31 -23.87 -18.08
CA HIS A 127 7.11 -23.90 -16.63
C HIS A 127 7.49 -22.53 -16.09
N GLY A 128 6.54 -21.82 -15.48
CA GLY A 128 6.78 -20.53 -14.85
C GLY A 128 7.94 -20.61 -13.85
N ARG A 129 8.66 -19.48 -13.66
CA ARG A 129 9.81 -19.43 -12.74
C ARG A 129 9.34 -19.51 -11.30
N SER A 130 10.08 -20.25 -10.45
CA SER A 130 9.84 -20.27 -9.01
C SER A 130 10.34 -18.96 -8.36
N LEU A 131 9.78 -18.59 -7.20
CA LEU A 131 10.24 -17.44 -6.42
C LEU A 131 11.74 -17.53 -6.09
N THR A 132 12.24 -18.74 -5.76
CA THR A 132 13.66 -18.99 -5.51
C THR A 132 14.52 -18.69 -6.74
N ALA A 133 14.07 -19.07 -7.94
CA ALA A 133 14.79 -18.77 -9.19
C ALA A 133 14.85 -17.25 -9.44
N ILE A 134 13.75 -16.52 -9.21
CA ILE A 134 13.68 -15.07 -9.37
C ILE A 134 14.57 -14.37 -8.33
N ARG A 135 14.54 -14.78 -7.06
CA ARG A 135 15.46 -14.26 -6.02
C ARG A 135 16.92 -14.46 -6.41
N THR A 136 17.27 -15.64 -6.93
CA THR A 136 18.64 -15.93 -7.37
C THR A 136 19.04 -15.03 -8.53
N LEU A 137 18.18 -14.88 -9.53
CA LEU A 137 18.39 -14.00 -10.68
C LEU A 137 18.68 -12.55 -10.24
N ILE A 138 17.85 -11.98 -9.38
CA ILE A 138 18.00 -10.60 -8.88
C ILE A 138 19.27 -10.48 -8.01
N ASN A 139 19.55 -11.45 -7.13
CA ASN A 139 20.72 -11.40 -6.27
C ASN A 139 22.04 -11.48 -7.03
N THR A 140 22.10 -12.23 -8.11
CA THR A 140 23.31 -12.36 -8.96
C THR A 140 23.49 -11.22 -9.95
N ALA A 141 22.44 -10.46 -10.25
CA ALA A 141 22.48 -9.31 -11.14
C ALA A 141 23.40 -8.19 -10.61
N ASN A 142 24.02 -7.42 -11.50
CA ASN A 142 24.85 -6.27 -11.14
C ASN A 142 23.96 -5.03 -10.87
N LEU A 143 23.19 -5.08 -9.78
CA LEU A 143 22.28 -4.04 -9.32
C LEU A 143 22.68 -3.55 -7.92
N THR A 144 22.29 -2.33 -7.56
CA THR A 144 22.53 -1.83 -6.20
C THR A 144 21.73 -2.63 -5.17
N SER A 145 22.21 -2.69 -3.92
CA SER A 145 21.53 -3.40 -2.84
C SER A 145 20.10 -2.91 -2.61
N ALA A 146 19.88 -1.60 -2.75
CA ALA A 146 18.56 -0.99 -2.60
C ALA A 146 17.57 -1.46 -3.69
N VAL A 147 18.00 -1.46 -4.95
CA VAL A 147 17.19 -1.96 -6.07
C VAL A 147 16.85 -3.44 -5.89
N LYS A 148 17.86 -4.27 -5.54
CA LYS A 148 17.64 -5.70 -5.25
C LYS A 148 16.62 -5.91 -4.14
N ALA A 149 16.76 -5.18 -3.02
CA ALA A 149 15.85 -5.32 -1.89
C ALA A 149 14.41 -4.99 -2.27
N THR A 150 14.17 -3.88 -2.98
CA THR A 150 12.83 -3.46 -3.42
C THR A 150 12.22 -4.46 -4.41
N ALA A 151 13.00 -4.93 -5.39
CA ALA A 151 12.52 -5.89 -6.37
C ALA A 151 12.19 -7.25 -5.73
N ILE A 152 13.05 -7.77 -4.86
CA ILE A 152 12.81 -9.01 -4.13
C ILE A 152 11.57 -8.88 -3.24
N GLN A 153 11.43 -7.77 -2.50
CA GLN A 153 10.25 -7.50 -1.69
C GLN A 153 8.95 -7.54 -2.52
N ALA A 154 8.94 -6.93 -3.70
CA ALA A 154 7.77 -6.95 -4.57
C ALA A 154 7.40 -8.38 -4.99
N PHE A 155 8.39 -9.22 -5.36
CA PHE A 155 8.15 -10.62 -5.70
C PHE A 155 7.76 -11.48 -4.51
N GLU A 156 8.26 -11.22 -3.32
CA GLU A 156 7.87 -11.94 -2.09
C GLU A 156 6.41 -11.63 -1.72
N LEU A 157 5.99 -10.39 -1.83
CA LEU A 157 4.61 -9.97 -1.60
C LEU A 157 3.66 -10.62 -2.60
N LEU A 158 4.05 -10.63 -3.88
CA LEU A 158 3.30 -11.27 -4.94
C LEU A 158 3.24 -12.79 -4.74
N GLY A 159 4.39 -13.43 -4.46
CA GLY A 159 4.46 -14.86 -4.19
C GLY A 159 3.66 -15.29 -2.97
N ALA A 160 3.65 -14.48 -1.91
CA ALA A 160 2.83 -14.75 -0.72
C ALA A 160 1.33 -14.69 -1.04
N SER A 161 0.91 -13.75 -1.91
CA SER A 161 -0.46 -13.63 -2.35
C SER A 161 -0.91 -14.84 -3.18
N GLU A 162 -0.12 -15.22 -4.19
CA GLU A 162 -0.36 -16.39 -5.03
C GLU A 162 -0.36 -17.70 -4.22
N ALA A 163 0.63 -17.89 -3.35
CA ALA A 163 0.75 -19.06 -2.49
C ALA A 163 -0.47 -19.25 -1.59
N LYS A 164 -1.00 -18.14 -1.06
CA LYS A 164 -2.20 -18.13 -0.25
C LYS A 164 -3.45 -18.53 -1.05
N ILE A 165 -3.60 -18.04 -2.28
CA ILE A 165 -4.75 -18.34 -3.14
C ILE A 165 -4.73 -19.80 -3.56
N HIS A 166 -3.56 -20.33 -3.89
CA HIS A 166 -3.37 -21.73 -4.29
C HIS A 166 -3.25 -22.69 -3.10
N ASN A 167 -3.24 -22.18 -1.87
CA ASN A 167 -3.04 -22.96 -0.64
C ASN A 167 -1.79 -23.86 -0.70
N VAL A 168 -0.68 -23.28 -1.15
CA VAL A 168 0.63 -23.94 -1.25
C VAL A 168 1.68 -23.17 -0.45
N ASP A 169 2.81 -23.84 -0.17
CA ASP A 169 3.97 -23.16 0.42
C ASP A 169 4.57 -22.15 -0.57
N ILE A 170 4.98 -20.97 -0.07
CA ILE A 170 5.54 -19.89 -0.90
C ILE A 170 6.79 -20.32 -1.69
N GLU A 171 7.60 -21.22 -1.13
CA GLU A 171 8.80 -21.73 -1.82
C GLU A 171 8.46 -22.74 -2.95
N LYS A 172 7.21 -23.21 -2.99
CA LYS A 172 6.71 -24.12 -4.02
C LYS A 172 5.89 -23.41 -5.10
N ILE A 173 5.71 -22.08 -4.98
CA ILE A 173 4.95 -21.35 -5.98
C ILE A 173 5.71 -21.27 -7.31
N HIS A 174 4.99 -21.53 -8.37
CA HIS A 174 5.43 -21.29 -9.73
C HIS A 174 4.53 -20.22 -10.32
N PHE A 175 5.10 -19.10 -10.67
CA PHE A 175 4.36 -17.99 -11.28
C PHE A 175 4.04 -18.34 -12.73
N HIS A 176 2.77 -18.47 -13.06
CA HIS A 176 2.33 -18.78 -14.42
C HIS A 176 2.33 -17.54 -15.33
N GLU A 177 1.84 -16.42 -14.84
CA GLU A 177 1.79 -15.14 -15.56
C GLU A 177 2.90 -14.19 -15.09
N VAL A 178 3.08 -14.05 -13.79
CA VAL A 178 4.01 -13.07 -13.19
C VAL A 178 5.46 -13.57 -13.11
N GLY A 179 5.73 -14.81 -13.48
CA GLY A 179 7.07 -15.38 -13.70
C GLY A 179 7.58 -15.20 -15.12
N ALA A 180 6.78 -14.61 -15.99
CA ALA A 180 7.17 -14.25 -17.33
C ALA A 180 8.23 -13.12 -17.34
N VAL A 181 8.94 -12.98 -18.43
CA VAL A 181 10.03 -12.02 -18.54
C VAL A 181 9.56 -10.59 -18.36
N ASP A 182 8.38 -10.25 -18.87
CA ASP A 182 7.77 -8.91 -18.75
C ASP A 182 7.59 -8.48 -17.29
N ALA A 183 6.99 -9.32 -16.45
CA ALA A 183 6.79 -9.01 -15.04
C ALA A 183 8.10 -8.85 -14.25
N ILE A 184 9.14 -9.66 -14.60
CA ILE A 184 10.46 -9.54 -14.00
C ILE A 184 11.11 -8.21 -14.41
N VAL A 185 11.03 -7.87 -15.67
CA VAL A 185 11.55 -6.62 -16.24
C VAL A 185 10.83 -5.43 -15.60
N ASP A 186 9.50 -5.45 -15.56
CA ASP A 186 8.68 -4.38 -15.00
C ASP A 186 9.05 -4.09 -13.54
N ILE A 187 9.09 -5.12 -12.70
CA ILE A 187 9.36 -4.96 -11.25
C ILE A 187 10.81 -4.51 -11.00
N VAL A 188 11.79 -5.08 -11.70
CA VAL A 188 13.20 -4.70 -11.52
C VAL A 188 13.48 -3.31 -12.06
N ALA A 189 12.97 -2.97 -13.24
CA ALA A 189 13.11 -1.65 -13.84
C ALA A 189 12.38 -0.57 -12.99
N ALA A 190 11.16 -0.87 -12.49
CA ALA A 190 10.45 0.01 -11.57
C ALA A 190 11.26 0.28 -10.30
N SER A 191 11.86 -0.78 -9.72
CA SER A 191 12.71 -0.64 -8.54
C SER A 191 13.94 0.25 -8.82
N ALA A 192 14.57 0.09 -9.98
CA ALA A 192 15.69 0.94 -10.39
C ALA A 192 15.26 2.41 -10.55
N GLY A 193 14.14 2.65 -11.21
CA GLY A 193 13.60 3.99 -11.43
C GLY A 193 13.18 4.70 -10.13
N ILE A 194 12.56 3.97 -9.18
CA ILE A 194 12.20 4.49 -7.85
C ILE A 194 13.44 5.04 -7.13
N HIS A 195 14.53 4.28 -7.11
CA HIS A 195 15.76 4.70 -6.43
C HIS A 195 16.53 5.79 -7.19
N ALA A 196 16.50 5.78 -8.52
CA ALA A 196 17.18 6.79 -9.35
C ALA A 196 16.54 8.18 -9.23
N LEU A 197 15.21 8.26 -9.05
CA LEU A 197 14.52 9.53 -8.89
C LEU A 197 14.79 10.23 -7.56
N ALA A 198 15.35 9.53 -6.56
CA ALA A 198 15.67 10.07 -5.23
C ALA A 198 14.49 10.86 -4.62
N ILE A 199 13.31 10.27 -4.59
CA ILE A 199 12.11 10.84 -3.99
C ILE A 199 12.12 10.56 -2.49
N ASP A 200 11.98 11.62 -1.68
CA ASP A 200 11.96 11.48 -0.21
C ASP A 200 10.66 10.85 0.29
N LYS A 201 9.53 11.17 -0.36
CA LYS A 201 8.22 10.64 0.04
C LYS A 201 7.30 10.46 -1.15
N TRP A 202 6.65 9.30 -1.22
CA TRP A 202 5.68 8.95 -2.22
C TRP A 202 4.26 9.04 -1.66
N PHE A 203 3.38 9.67 -2.44
CA PHE A 203 1.95 9.75 -2.19
C PHE A 203 1.19 9.08 -3.33
N CYS A 204 0.00 8.57 -3.03
CA CYS A 204 -0.85 7.92 -4.02
C CYS A 204 -2.31 8.27 -3.79
N SER A 205 -3.06 8.45 -4.87
CA SER A 205 -4.52 8.50 -4.83
C SER A 205 -5.11 7.14 -4.45
N PRO A 206 -6.38 7.05 -4.05
CA PRO A 206 -7.09 5.76 -4.11
C PRO A 206 -6.95 5.11 -5.48
N LEU A 207 -6.88 3.78 -5.51
CA LEU A 207 -6.64 3.01 -6.73
C LEU A 207 -7.97 2.68 -7.42
N ASN A 208 -8.13 3.08 -8.68
CA ASN A 208 -9.23 2.61 -9.50
C ASN A 208 -8.91 1.20 -9.99
N VAL A 209 -9.59 0.20 -9.45
CA VAL A 209 -9.35 -1.21 -9.82
C VAL A 209 -10.08 -1.63 -11.09
N GLY A 210 -11.02 -0.80 -11.58
CA GLY A 210 -11.90 -1.16 -12.68
C GLY A 210 -13.05 -2.06 -12.26
N GLY A 211 -13.53 -2.93 -13.14
CA GLY A 211 -14.66 -3.83 -12.88
C GLY A 211 -14.77 -4.91 -13.94
N GLY A 212 -15.88 -5.66 -13.90
CA GLY A 212 -16.13 -6.74 -14.85
C GLY A 212 -15.35 -8.02 -14.53
N MET A 213 -14.91 -8.71 -15.59
CA MET A 213 -14.24 -10.02 -15.51
C MET A 213 -12.93 -9.97 -16.29
N VAL A 214 -11.89 -10.66 -15.80
CA VAL A 214 -10.60 -10.84 -16.46
C VAL A 214 -10.33 -12.31 -16.69
N ASP A 215 -9.78 -12.65 -17.87
CA ASP A 215 -9.33 -13.99 -18.19
C ASP A 215 -7.87 -14.14 -17.78
N CYS A 216 -7.59 -15.10 -16.92
CA CYS A 216 -6.28 -15.45 -16.39
C CYS A 216 -5.92 -16.89 -16.69
N ALA A 217 -4.67 -17.31 -16.48
CA ALA A 217 -4.21 -18.68 -16.70
C ALA A 217 -5.07 -19.76 -15.98
N HIS A 218 -5.72 -19.41 -14.90
CA HIS A 218 -6.55 -20.29 -14.07
C HIS A 218 -8.05 -20.18 -14.35
N GLY A 219 -8.47 -19.40 -15.35
CA GLY A 219 -9.85 -19.18 -15.70
C GLY A 219 -10.29 -17.72 -15.64
N ARG A 220 -11.60 -17.50 -15.62
CA ARG A 220 -12.21 -16.17 -15.65
C ARG A 220 -12.62 -15.72 -14.24
N PHE A 221 -12.08 -14.59 -13.80
CA PHE A 221 -12.25 -14.06 -12.45
C PHE A 221 -12.85 -12.66 -12.44
N PRO A 222 -13.53 -12.26 -11.34
CA PRO A 222 -13.95 -10.87 -11.17
C PRO A 222 -12.75 -9.96 -10.96
N VAL A 223 -12.85 -8.72 -11.44
CA VAL A 223 -11.86 -7.67 -11.24
C VAL A 223 -12.06 -6.98 -9.87
N PRO A 224 -10.97 -6.80 -9.07
CA PRO A 224 -9.61 -7.25 -9.33
C PRO A 224 -9.44 -8.77 -9.16
N ALA A 225 -8.53 -9.37 -9.93
CA ALA A 225 -8.20 -10.80 -9.81
C ALA A 225 -7.75 -11.16 -8.38
N PRO A 226 -7.91 -12.43 -7.93
CA PRO A 226 -7.70 -12.79 -6.53
C PRO A 226 -6.35 -12.38 -5.94
N ALA A 227 -5.25 -12.54 -6.68
CA ALA A 227 -3.91 -12.14 -6.24
C ALA A 227 -3.80 -10.62 -6.09
N THR A 228 -4.31 -9.87 -7.07
CA THR A 228 -4.38 -8.41 -7.01
C THR A 228 -5.22 -7.94 -5.82
N ALA A 229 -6.38 -8.56 -5.59
CA ALA A 229 -7.24 -8.23 -4.45
C ALA A 229 -6.54 -8.45 -3.10
N ASP A 230 -5.79 -9.54 -2.96
CA ASP A 230 -5.04 -9.81 -1.72
C ASP A 230 -3.87 -8.83 -1.53
N LEU A 231 -3.15 -8.49 -2.59
CA LEU A 231 -2.08 -7.46 -2.58
C LEU A 231 -2.61 -6.08 -2.18
N LEU A 232 -3.81 -5.73 -2.60
CA LEU A 232 -4.42 -4.42 -2.31
C LEU A 232 -5.10 -4.35 -0.93
N ARG A 233 -5.07 -5.40 -0.13
CA ARG A 233 -5.68 -5.40 1.19
C ARG A 233 -5.14 -4.27 2.08
N GLY A 234 -6.05 -3.47 2.63
CA GLY A 234 -5.73 -2.31 3.47
C GLY A 234 -5.41 -1.03 2.70
N PHE A 235 -5.40 -1.06 1.36
CA PHE A 235 -5.26 0.13 0.54
C PHE A 235 -6.64 0.68 0.12
N PRO A 236 -6.80 1.99 0.01
CA PRO A 236 -8.04 2.59 -0.48
C PRO A 236 -8.22 2.28 -1.97
N THR A 237 -9.30 1.58 -2.30
CA THR A 237 -9.64 1.20 -3.66
C THR A 237 -11.06 1.65 -3.99
N TYR A 238 -11.33 1.86 -5.27
CA TYR A 238 -12.68 2.10 -5.79
C TYR A 238 -12.83 1.50 -7.19
N SER A 239 -14.06 1.28 -7.60
CA SER A 239 -14.41 0.86 -8.95
C SER A 239 -15.18 2.00 -9.63
N ALA A 240 -14.71 2.42 -10.80
CA ALA A 240 -15.45 3.32 -11.68
C ALA A 240 -16.20 2.52 -12.75
N THR A 241 -16.87 3.22 -13.67
CA THR A 241 -17.76 2.64 -14.70
C THR A 241 -17.05 1.85 -15.81
N ILE A 242 -15.77 1.55 -15.67
CA ILE A 242 -14.96 0.80 -16.64
C ILE A 242 -14.98 -0.69 -16.27
N GLU A 243 -15.49 -1.52 -17.17
CA GLU A 243 -15.51 -2.98 -17.00
C GLU A 243 -14.25 -3.65 -17.55
N GLU A 244 -13.11 -3.21 -17.06
CA GLU A 244 -11.78 -3.72 -17.41
C GLU A 244 -10.91 -3.76 -16.15
N GLU A 245 -9.91 -4.67 -16.12
CA GLU A 245 -8.87 -4.66 -15.10
C GLU A 245 -7.96 -3.45 -15.32
N LEU A 246 -7.90 -2.56 -14.32
CA LEU A 246 -7.09 -1.35 -14.34
C LEU A 246 -5.85 -1.44 -13.43
N VAL A 247 -5.88 -2.28 -12.40
CA VAL A 247 -4.73 -2.56 -11.55
C VAL A 247 -4.28 -3.99 -11.79
N THR A 248 -3.11 -4.16 -12.42
CA THR A 248 -2.53 -5.48 -12.68
C THR A 248 -1.81 -6.04 -11.45
N PRO A 249 -1.55 -7.36 -11.38
CA PRO A 249 -0.75 -7.95 -10.30
C PRO A 249 0.63 -7.29 -10.15
N THR A 250 1.33 -6.97 -11.25
CA THR A 250 2.63 -6.27 -11.24
C THR A 250 2.51 -4.86 -10.70
N GLY A 251 1.49 -4.09 -11.12
CA GLY A 251 1.21 -2.76 -10.62
C GLY A 251 0.89 -2.77 -9.12
N ALA A 252 0.08 -3.73 -8.66
CA ALA A 252 -0.24 -3.91 -7.25
C ALA A 252 1.00 -4.26 -6.41
N ALA A 253 1.89 -5.12 -6.92
CA ALA A 253 3.14 -5.48 -6.26
C ALA A 253 4.11 -4.29 -6.14
N ILE A 254 4.23 -3.47 -7.20
CA ILE A 254 5.03 -2.25 -7.19
C ILE A 254 4.51 -1.27 -6.14
N ILE A 255 3.21 -0.97 -6.12
CA ILE A 255 2.60 -0.08 -5.11
C ILE A 255 2.79 -0.63 -3.70
N ARG A 256 2.65 -1.93 -3.52
CA ARG A 256 2.82 -2.56 -2.21
C ARG A 256 4.25 -2.45 -1.70
N ALA A 257 5.24 -2.66 -2.57
CA ALA A 257 6.66 -2.52 -2.23
C ALA A 257 7.07 -1.04 -2.03
N LEU A 258 6.52 -0.13 -2.83
CA LEU A 258 6.72 1.31 -2.70
C LEU A 258 6.15 1.87 -1.39
N ALA A 259 5.07 1.27 -0.87
CA ALA A 259 4.37 1.65 0.35
C ALA A 259 4.07 3.17 0.45
N PRO A 260 3.41 3.78 -0.54
CA PRO A 260 3.17 5.20 -0.55
C PRO A 260 2.15 5.61 0.53
N THR A 261 2.17 6.88 0.92
CA THR A 261 1.09 7.44 1.74
C THR A 261 -0.13 7.70 0.87
N PHE A 262 -1.23 7.00 1.13
CA PHE A 262 -2.50 7.25 0.44
C PHE A 262 -3.17 8.52 0.99
N ALA A 263 -3.29 9.54 0.15
CA ALA A 263 -3.88 10.83 0.50
C ALA A 263 -4.29 11.58 -0.79
N PRO A 264 -5.10 12.65 -0.70
CA PRO A 264 -5.15 13.64 -1.76
C PRO A 264 -3.77 14.21 -2.06
N GLN A 265 -3.58 14.75 -3.28
CA GLN A 265 -2.30 15.37 -3.64
C GLN A 265 -1.91 16.42 -2.58
N PRO A 266 -0.73 16.28 -1.95
CA PRO A 266 -0.27 17.24 -0.97
C PRO A 266 0.06 18.60 -1.65
N ALA A 267 0.11 19.67 -0.85
CA ALA A 267 0.58 20.95 -1.33
C ALA A 267 2.04 20.83 -1.77
N MET A 268 2.29 21.07 -3.07
CA MET A 268 3.62 20.96 -3.67
C MET A 268 3.76 21.90 -4.86
N ARG A 269 4.98 22.32 -5.12
CA ARG A 269 5.34 22.98 -6.39
C ARG A 269 5.73 21.90 -7.38
N ILE A 270 4.82 21.58 -8.30
CA ILE A 270 5.08 20.57 -9.33
C ILE A 270 6.20 21.08 -10.25
N GLN A 271 7.24 20.29 -10.41
CA GLN A 271 8.37 20.55 -11.30
C GLN A 271 8.32 19.70 -12.57
N GLN A 272 7.81 18.47 -12.44
CA GLN A 272 7.74 17.50 -13.54
C GLN A 272 6.40 16.75 -13.47
N ILE A 273 5.85 16.44 -14.63
CA ILE A 273 4.66 15.59 -14.77
C ILE A 273 4.98 14.57 -15.85
N GLY A 274 4.70 13.29 -15.56
CA GLY A 274 4.84 12.21 -16.50
C GLY A 274 3.55 11.39 -16.63
N TYR A 275 3.27 10.96 -17.85
CA TYR A 275 2.15 10.09 -18.19
C TYR A 275 2.66 8.77 -18.74
N GLY A 276 2.33 7.66 -18.09
CA GLY A 276 2.63 6.31 -18.55
C GLY A 276 1.39 5.63 -19.11
N ALA A 277 1.48 5.14 -20.33
CA ALA A 277 0.35 4.56 -21.05
C ALA A 277 0.24 3.05 -20.82
N GLY A 278 -0.97 2.58 -20.51
CA GLY A 278 -1.30 1.16 -20.57
C GLY A 278 -1.49 0.65 -21.99
N THR A 279 -1.59 -0.67 -22.14
CA THR A 279 -1.72 -1.34 -23.44
C THR A 279 -3.08 -1.05 -24.08
N ARG A 280 -4.16 -1.00 -23.30
CA ARG A 280 -5.51 -0.76 -23.79
C ARG A 280 -5.72 0.70 -24.19
N ASN A 281 -6.54 0.93 -25.21
CA ASN A 281 -6.89 2.26 -25.70
C ASN A 281 -8.41 2.40 -25.81
N SER A 282 -9.07 2.46 -24.65
CA SER A 282 -10.52 2.55 -24.55
C SER A 282 -10.99 3.96 -24.96
N LYS A 283 -11.97 4.03 -25.86
CA LYS A 283 -12.49 5.32 -26.37
C LYS A 283 -13.13 6.15 -25.25
N GLY A 284 -12.65 7.38 -25.08
CA GLY A 284 -13.20 8.32 -24.10
C GLY A 284 -12.71 8.10 -22.67
N PHE A 285 -11.79 7.14 -22.45
CA PHE A 285 -11.14 6.94 -21.16
C PHE A 285 -9.63 6.87 -21.35
N PRO A 286 -8.85 7.83 -20.84
CA PRO A 286 -7.41 7.84 -21.00
C PRO A 286 -6.77 6.81 -20.07
N ASN A 287 -6.37 5.68 -20.62
CA ASN A 287 -5.68 4.61 -19.88
C ASN A 287 -4.22 5.00 -19.63
N VAL A 288 -4.01 5.91 -18.69
CA VAL A 288 -2.70 6.44 -18.31
C VAL A 288 -2.58 6.56 -16.78
N LEU A 289 -1.36 6.33 -16.27
CA LEU A 289 -0.93 6.71 -14.93
C LEU A 289 -0.32 8.11 -15.00
N ARG A 290 -0.71 9.01 -14.10
CA ARG A 290 -0.07 10.31 -13.95
C ARG A 290 0.86 10.32 -12.74
N LEU A 291 2.10 10.72 -12.95
CA LEU A 291 3.11 10.95 -11.93
C LEU A 291 3.44 12.44 -11.89
N SER A 292 3.25 13.08 -10.75
CA SER A 292 3.67 14.46 -10.49
C SER A 292 4.85 14.45 -9.51
N ILE A 293 5.97 15.06 -9.89
CA ILE A 293 7.16 15.20 -9.04
C ILE A 293 7.37 16.69 -8.76
N GLY A 294 7.68 17.03 -7.53
CA GLY A 294 7.91 18.40 -7.15
C GLY A 294 8.46 18.54 -5.75
N GLU A 295 8.53 19.76 -5.29
CA GLU A 295 8.97 20.10 -3.96
C GLU A 295 7.78 20.48 -3.09
N SER A 296 7.71 19.84 -1.93
CA SER A 296 6.84 20.31 -0.86
C SER A 296 7.57 21.39 -0.09
N ASP A 297 6.91 22.55 0.08
CA ASP A 297 7.38 23.63 0.98
C ASP A 297 7.26 23.23 2.46
N GLU A 298 6.90 21.99 2.73
CA GLU A 298 7.02 21.40 4.06
C GLU A 298 8.51 21.29 4.46
N THR A 299 9.17 22.43 4.68
CA THR A 299 10.06 22.53 5.82
C THR A 299 9.22 22.12 7.01
N ALA A 300 9.36 20.88 7.40
CA ALA A 300 8.67 20.21 8.48
C ALA A 300 7.76 21.11 9.35
N LYS A 301 6.64 21.59 8.82
CA LYS A 301 5.49 21.83 9.69
C LYS A 301 5.07 20.44 10.11
N THR A 302 5.54 20.03 11.26
CA THR A 302 4.92 18.94 12.00
C THR A 302 3.52 19.41 12.40
N THR A 303 2.65 19.64 11.40
CA THR A 303 1.22 19.74 11.62
C THR A 303 0.75 18.31 11.80
N ASP A 304 0.70 17.95 13.03
CA ASP A 304 0.10 16.71 13.47
C ASP A 304 -1.41 16.92 13.48
N THR A 305 -2.17 16.01 12.88
CA THR A 305 -3.62 16.03 12.97
C THR A 305 -4.02 15.17 14.16
N VAL A 306 -4.79 15.72 15.05
CA VAL A 306 -5.33 15.01 16.21
C VAL A 306 -6.84 14.92 16.12
N THR A 307 -7.37 13.79 16.59
CA THR A 307 -8.80 13.61 16.78
C THR A 307 -9.17 14.10 18.19
N ILE A 308 -10.17 14.97 18.25
CA ILE A 308 -10.71 15.52 19.48
C ILE A 308 -12.03 14.80 19.81
N LEU A 309 -12.12 14.23 21.00
CA LEU A 309 -13.34 13.65 21.54
C LEU A 309 -13.84 14.55 22.68
N GLU A 310 -15.05 15.08 22.55
CA GLU A 310 -15.63 15.97 23.55
C GLU A 310 -17.01 15.51 24.04
N THR A 311 -17.20 15.55 25.36
CA THR A 311 -18.52 15.33 25.95
C THR A 311 -18.70 16.18 27.20
N ALA A 312 -19.93 16.69 27.44
CA ALA A 312 -20.28 17.46 28.62
C ALA A 312 -21.22 16.64 29.52
N ILE A 313 -20.91 16.55 30.80
CA ILE A 313 -21.56 15.66 31.76
C ILE A 313 -21.92 16.47 33.00
N ASP A 314 -23.20 16.39 33.48
CA ASP A 314 -23.71 17.15 34.64
C ASP A 314 -24.20 16.25 35.78
N ASP A 315 -24.03 14.93 35.66
CA ASP A 315 -24.57 13.93 36.59
C ASP A 315 -23.55 12.84 36.98
N LEU A 316 -22.26 13.09 36.85
CA LEU A 316 -21.21 12.12 37.16
C LEU A 316 -20.38 12.57 38.37
N SER A 317 -19.99 11.62 39.22
CA SER A 317 -19.15 11.94 40.36
C SER A 317 -17.73 12.33 39.93
N PRO A 318 -17.09 13.29 40.67
CA PRO A 318 -15.69 13.66 40.38
C PRO A 318 -14.71 12.49 40.49
N GLN A 319 -15.02 11.46 41.25
CA GLN A 319 -14.19 10.26 41.38
C GLN A 319 -14.17 9.45 40.08
N ILE A 320 -15.33 9.31 39.43
CA ILE A 320 -15.40 8.61 38.13
C ILE A 320 -14.73 9.45 37.04
N LEU A 321 -14.88 10.77 37.07
CA LEU A 321 -14.18 11.66 36.14
C LEU A 321 -12.65 11.51 36.25
N ALA A 322 -12.10 11.44 37.46
CA ALA A 322 -10.68 11.22 37.70
C ALA A 322 -10.23 9.86 37.16
N TYR A 323 -11.01 8.81 37.44
CA TYR A 323 -10.74 7.46 36.89
C TYR A 323 -10.74 7.44 35.34
N VAL A 324 -11.76 8.05 34.73
CA VAL A 324 -11.85 8.13 33.26
C VAL A 324 -10.66 8.86 32.67
N THR A 325 -10.22 9.95 33.27
CA THR A 325 -9.04 10.70 32.84
C THR A 325 -7.77 9.83 32.86
N GLU A 326 -7.56 9.10 33.97
CA GLU A 326 -6.41 8.20 34.10
C GLU A 326 -6.50 7.03 33.10
N ALA A 327 -7.65 6.39 32.96
CA ALA A 327 -7.88 5.29 32.05
C ALA A 327 -7.71 5.71 30.59
N ALA A 328 -8.12 6.93 30.21
CA ALA A 328 -7.92 7.46 28.87
C ALA A 328 -6.43 7.64 28.54
N LEU A 329 -5.65 8.19 29.45
CA LEU A 329 -4.19 8.31 29.27
C LEU A 329 -3.52 6.95 29.15
N GLN A 330 -3.95 5.95 29.93
CA GLN A 330 -3.43 4.57 29.83
C GLN A 330 -3.81 3.89 28.52
N GLN A 331 -4.93 4.28 27.90
CA GLN A 331 -5.39 3.75 26.61
C GLN A 331 -4.89 4.55 25.39
N GLY A 332 -3.90 5.42 25.57
CA GLY A 332 -3.22 6.09 24.47
C GLY A 332 -3.76 7.49 24.13
N ALA A 333 -4.55 8.12 25.02
CA ALA A 333 -4.86 9.53 24.87
C ALA A 333 -3.58 10.36 24.92
N LEU A 334 -3.42 11.29 23.99
CA LEU A 334 -2.30 12.22 23.95
C LEU A 334 -2.42 13.28 25.06
N ASP A 335 -3.62 13.69 25.38
CA ASP A 335 -3.94 14.60 26.46
C ASP A 335 -5.42 14.46 26.88
N VAL A 336 -5.74 14.79 28.14
CA VAL A 336 -7.10 14.80 28.66
C VAL A 336 -7.31 16.07 29.49
N MET A 337 -8.29 16.87 29.09
CA MET A 337 -8.64 18.11 29.75
C MET A 337 -10.05 18.04 30.33
N SER A 338 -10.23 18.61 31.52
CA SER A 338 -11.53 18.75 32.16
C SER A 338 -11.82 20.22 32.44
N THR A 339 -12.91 20.74 31.85
CA THR A 339 -13.30 22.14 31.99
C THR A 339 -14.66 22.23 32.67
N ALA A 340 -14.77 23.03 33.71
CA ALA A 340 -16.05 23.31 34.35
C ALA A 340 -16.96 24.12 33.42
N VAL A 341 -18.19 23.67 33.22
CA VAL A 341 -19.16 24.32 32.33
C VAL A 341 -20.53 24.45 33.00
N GLN A 342 -21.25 25.47 32.59
CA GLN A 342 -22.67 25.58 32.97
C GLN A 342 -23.53 25.01 31.85
N MET A 343 -24.37 24.03 32.19
CA MET A 343 -25.23 23.34 31.24
C MET A 343 -26.69 23.85 31.35
N LYS A 344 -27.55 23.32 30.46
CA LYS A 344 -29.01 23.65 30.49
C LYS A 344 -29.63 23.44 31.88
N LYS A 345 -30.67 24.20 32.18
CA LYS A 345 -31.35 24.20 33.49
C LYS A 345 -30.46 24.65 34.65
N GLY A 346 -29.37 25.39 34.38
CA GLY A 346 -28.48 25.94 35.41
C GLY A 346 -27.61 24.90 36.13
N ARG A 347 -27.45 23.70 35.58
CA ARG A 347 -26.62 22.66 36.18
C ARG A 347 -25.14 22.92 35.93
N LEU A 348 -24.33 22.66 36.94
CA LEU A 348 -22.88 22.62 36.77
C LEU A 348 -22.48 21.27 36.20
N GLY A 349 -21.61 21.25 35.23
CA GLY A 349 -21.07 20.05 34.61
C GLY A 349 -19.58 20.15 34.28
N THR A 350 -19.06 19.11 33.74
CA THR A 350 -17.68 19.02 33.26
C THR A 350 -17.67 18.70 31.77
N LEU A 351 -16.98 19.50 30.98
CA LEU A 351 -16.61 19.18 29.64
C LEU A 351 -15.30 18.40 29.68
N ILE A 352 -15.34 17.16 29.24
CA ILE A 352 -14.14 16.35 29.01
C ILE A 352 -13.75 16.49 27.54
N THR A 353 -12.49 16.84 27.32
CA THR A 353 -11.87 16.92 26.00
C THR A 353 -10.66 15.99 25.97
N ILE A 354 -10.67 14.98 25.09
CA ILE A 354 -9.57 14.04 24.89
C ILE A 354 -8.93 14.33 23.53
N LEU A 355 -7.62 14.50 23.51
CA LEU A 355 -6.82 14.55 22.31
C LEU A 355 -6.26 13.16 22.05
N THR A 356 -6.40 12.65 20.82
CA THR A 356 -5.92 11.32 20.45
C THR A 356 -5.50 11.27 18.97
N ASP A 357 -4.83 10.22 18.58
CA ASP A 357 -4.65 9.85 17.16
C ASP A 357 -5.83 9.00 16.67
N ASP A 358 -5.89 8.77 15.36
CA ASP A 358 -6.98 8.00 14.75
C ASP A 358 -6.98 6.52 15.16
N VAL A 359 -5.82 5.99 15.58
CA VAL A 359 -5.68 4.58 15.99
C VAL A 359 -6.38 4.30 17.30
N HIS A 360 -6.30 5.23 18.26
CA HIS A 360 -6.86 5.07 19.61
C HIS A 360 -8.26 5.66 19.74
N ALA A 361 -8.71 6.47 18.78
CA ALA A 361 -9.97 7.22 18.87
C ALA A 361 -11.17 6.33 19.17
N ALA A 362 -11.35 5.21 18.49
CA ALA A 362 -12.49 4.29 18.70
C ALA A 362 -12.48 3.64 20.09
N ALA A 363 -11.31 3.28 20.63
CA ALA A 363 -11.17 2.70 21.96
C ALA A 363 -11.51 3.72 23.06
N LEU A 364 -11.08 4.97 22.87
CA LEU A 364 -11.35 6.07 23.82
C LEU A 364 -12.80 6.53 23.76
N GLU A 365 -13.42 6.53 22.58
CA GLU A 365 -14.88 6.73 22.44
C GLU A 365 -15.65 5.66 23.23
N HIS A 366 -15.28 4.39 23.06
CA HIS A 366 -15.90 3.29 23.81
C HIS A 366 -15.72 3.44 25.33
N LEU A 367 -14.53 3.86 25.78
CA LEU A 367 -14.26 4.13 27.20
C LEU A 367 -15.21 5.19 27.73
N LEU A 368 -15.37 6.33 27.04
CA LEU A 368 -16.27 7.42 27.47
C LEU A 368 -17.71 6.96 27.54
N LEU A 369 -18.20 6.23 26.53
CA LEU A 369 -19.58 5.72 26.51
C LEU A 369 -19.84 4.68 27.62
N ARG A 370 -18.84 3.88 27.97
CA ARG A 370 -18.97 2.82 28.98
C ARG A 370 -18.88 3.34 30.43
N GLU A 371 -17.94 4.26 30.67
CA GLU A 371 -17.59 4.66 32.05
C GLU A 371 -18.25 5.97 32.49
N THR A 372 -18.99 6.65 31.59
CA THR A 372 -19.67 7.90 31.91
C THR A 372 -21.17 7.81 31.64
N SER A 373 -21.92 8.83 32.07
CA SER A 373 -23.36 8.97 31.80
C SER A 373 -23.65 9.62 30.43
N THR A 374 -22.61 9.88 29.59
CA THR A 374 -22.82 10.56 28.30
C THR A 374 -23.64 9.71 27.35
N LEU A 375 -24.52 10.35 26.60
CA LEU A 375 -25.29 9.73 25.51
C LEU A 375 -24.71 10.04 24.12
N GLY A 376 -23.66 10.87 24.04
CA GLY A 376 -23.08 11.25 22.78
C GLY A 376 -21.77 12.02 22.94
N ILE A 377 -20.87 11.81 21.99
CA ILE A 377 -19.53 12.40 21.94
C ILE A 377 -19.42 13.18 20.65
N ARG A 378 -18.91 14.40 20.73
CA ARG A 378 -18.52 15.19 19.55
C ARG A 378 -17.14 14.76 19.13
N ILE A 379 -16.98 14.46 17.84
CA ILE A 379 -15.71 14.03 17.26
C ILE A 379 -15.37 14.98 16.12
N HIS A 380 -14.17 15.57 16.16
CA HIS A 380 -13.65 16.40 15.08
C HIS A 380 -12.12 16.29 15.02
N GLN A 381 -11.56 16.68 13.89
CA GLN A 381 -10.12 16.70 13.69
C GLN A 381 -9.59 18.12 13.75
N GLU A 382 -8.45 18.29 14.42
CA GLU A 382 -7.75 19.57 14.51
C GLU A 382 -6.29 19.41 14.11
N GLN A 383 -5.76 20.43 13.42
CA GLN A 383 -4.34 20.51 13.13
C GLN A 383 -3.61 21.18 14.28
N ARG A 384 -2.58 20.56 14.80
CA ARG A 384 -1.68 21.17 15.78
C ARG A 384 -0.27 21.29 15.24
N SER A 385 0.43 22.36 15.61
CA SER A 385 1.84 22.57 15.33
C SER A 385 2.66 22.15 16.54
N CYS A 386 3.51 21.15 16.39
CA CYS A 386 4.39 20.64 17.44
C CYS A 386 5.84 21.01 17.20
N LEU A 387 6.60 21.14 18.27
CA LEU A 387 8.08 21.13 18.22
C LEU A 387 8.56 19.69 18.15
N GLU A 388 9.67 19.47 17.46
CA GLU A 388 10.44 18.23 17.58
C GLU A 388 10.91 18.06 19.02
N ARG A 389 10.79 16.84 19.56
CA ARG A 389 11.12 16.54 20.95
C ARG A 389 12.31 15.60 21.03
N THR A 390 13.36 16.07 21.67
CA THR A 390 14.52 15.25 22.00
C THR A 390 14.81 15.30 23.49
N HIS A 391 15.57 14.35 24.00
CA HIS A 391 15.98 14.33 25.40
C HIS A 391 17.51 14.27 25.50
N THR A 392 18.07 15.05 26.45
CA THR A 392 19.43 14.91 26.88
C THR A 392 19.45 14.68 28.38
N THR A 393 20.45 13.98 28.89
CA THR A 393 20.59 13.72 30.32
C THR A 393 21.68 14.61 30.90
N VAL A 394 21.41 15.25 32.01
CA VAL A 394 22.35 16.04 32.76
C VAL A 394 22.60 15.46 34.16
N SER A 395 23.83 15.44 34.61
CA SER A 395 24.17 14.97 35.94
C SER A 395 24.04 16.11 36.95
N THR A 396 23.33 15.86 38.04
CA THR A 396 23.12 16.78 39.16
C THR A 396 23.58 16.17 40.47
N PRO A 397 23.74 16.96 41.55
CA PRO A 397 23.98 16.41 42.90
C PRO A 397 22.88 15.44 43.38
N TYR A 398 21.72 15.40 42.72
CA TYR A 398 20.58 14.55 43.04
C TYR A 398 20.42 13.35 42.10
N GLY A 399 21.41 13.14 41.22
CA GLY A 399 21.42 12.10 40.21
C GLY A 399 21.15 12.66 38.81
N ASP A 400 21.02 11.75 37.84
CA ASP A 400 20.79 12.06 36.44
C ASP A 400 19.35 12.46 36.19
N ILE A 401 19.16 13.59 35.50
CA ILE A 401 17.84 14.16 35.15
C ILE A 401 17.78 14.35 33.65
N ARG A 402 16.73 13.86 33.01
CA ARG A 402 16.47 14.10 31.60
C ARG A 402 15.93 15.53 31.40
N ILE A 403 16.45 16.18 30.38
CA ILE A 403 15.98 17.49 29.90
C ILE A 403 15.24 17.24 28.60
N LYS A 404 13.96 17.58 28.55
CA LYS A 404 13.18 17.59 27.34
C LYS A 404 13.44 18.88 26.57
N ILE A 405 13.87 18.74 25.31
CA ILE A 405 14.20 19.84 24.40
C ILE A 405 13.14 19.88 23.31
N GLY A 406 12.53 21.04 23.12
CA GLY A 406 11.64 21.33 22.01
C GLY A 406 12.36 22.20 20.98
N SER A 407 12.54 21.72 19.75
CA SER A 407 13.25 22.43 18.69
C SER A 407 12.46 22.47 17.38
N ARG A 408 12.81 23.39 16.50
CA ARG A 408 12.32 23.47 15.13
C ARG A 408 13.41 24.12 14.27
N ASN A 409 13.70 23.54 13.12
CA ASN A 409 14.73 24.02 12.18
C ASN A 409 16.08 24.27 12.87
N ASN A 410 16.51 23.35 13.73
CA ASN A 410 17.73 23.44 14.53
C ASN A 410 17.76 24.59 15.57
N GLU A 411 16.66 25.29 15.77
CA GLU A 411 16.50 26.31 16.82
C GLU A 411 15.81 25.69 18.04
N ILE A 412 16.38 25.84 19.23
CA ILE A 412 15.79 25.36 20.48
C ILE A 412 14.85 26.44 21.02
N PHE A 413 13.56 26.11 21.11
CA PHE A 413 12.51 26.98 21.64
C PHE A 413 12.26 26.73 23.13
N ASN A 414 12.47 25.49 23.61
CA ASN A 414 12.23 25.15 25.00
C ASN A 414 13.17 24.04 25.46
N ALA A 415 13.63 24.13 26.71
CA ALA A 415 14.38 23.07 27.40
C ALA A 415 13.93 23.02 28.87
N ALA A 416 13.38 21.91 29.31
CA ALA A 416 12.86 21.74 30.66
C ALA A 416 13.20 20.35 31.22
N PRO A 417 13.51 20.26 32.52
CA PRO A 417 13.73 18.99 33.20
C PRO A 417 12.44 18.16 33.22
N GLU A 418 12.56 16.84 33.00
CA GLU A 418 11.43 15.94 33.15
C GLU A 418 10.94 15.92 34.59
N PHE A 419 9.63 16.20 34.78
CA PHE A 419 9.02 16.37 36.08
C PHE A 419 9.15 15.12 36.94
N GLU A 420 8.91 13.94 36.36
CA GLU A 420 8.94 12.68 37.10
C GLU A 420 10.37 12.33 37.59
N ASP A 421 11.38 12.63 36.80
CA ASP A 421 12.78 12.45 37.23
C ASP A 421 13.09 13.37 38.42
N CYS A 422 12.66 14.64 38.33
CA CYS A 422 12.81 15.59 39.42
C CYS A 422 12.03 15.19 40.67
N ARG A 423 10.81 14.69 40.53
CA ARG A 423 9.97 14.20 41.62
C ARG A 423 10.62 13.03 42.35
N THR A 424 11.12 12.07 41.57
CA THR A 424 11.78 10.87 42.10
C THR A 424 13.07 11.25 42.85
N ALA A 425 13.88 12.09 42.25
CA ALA A 425 15.13 12.57 42.88
C ALA A 425 14.87 13.40 44.16
N ALA A 426 13.85 14.28 44.12
CA ALA A 426 13.47 15.08 45.28
C ALA A 426 13.02 14.21 46.45
N ALA A 427 12.19 13.20 46.22
CA ALA A 427 11.77 12.24 47.23
C ALA A 427 12.92 11.42 47.79
N LYS A 428 13.83 10.92 46.94
CA LYS A 428 15.00 10.13 47.30
C LYS A 428 15.97 10.90 48.22
N HIS A 429 16.18 12.19 47.93
CA HIS A 429 17.13 13.04 48.62
C HIS A 429 16.50 13.92 49.68
N ASN A 430 15.20 13.80 49.89
CA ASN A 430 14.43 14.61 50.86
C ASN A 430 14.64 16.13 50.72
N VAL A 431 14.60 16.61 49.46
CA VAL A 431 14.76 18.03 49.10
C VAL A 431 13.52 18.53 48.36
N ALA A 432 13.34 19.85 48.28
CA ALA A 432 12.24 20.42 47.51
C ALA A 432 12.44 20.14 46.00
N ILE A 433 11.39 19.77 45.29
CA ILE A 433 11.43 19.48 43.86
C ILE A 433 11.99 20.65 43.03
N LYS A 434 11.64 21.88 43.42
CA LYS A 434 12.18 23.10 42.79
C LYS A 434 13.72 23.20 42.85
N THR A 435 14.33 22.67 43.91
CA THR A 435 15.80 22.64 44.06
C THR A 435 16.43 21.68 43.04
N VAL A 436 15.82 20.53 42.84
CA VAL A 436 16.27 19.57 41.82
C VAL A 436 16.11 20.16 40.42
N GLN A 437 14.95 20.77 40.12
CA GLN A 437 14.69 21.41 38.82
C GLN A 437 15.74 22.54 38.53
N GLN A 438 15.99 23.42 39.51
CA GLN A 438 17.01 24.47 39.34
C GLN A 438 18.39 23.90 39.09
N SER A 439 18.78 22.84 39.82
CA SER A 439 20.06 22.16 39.62
C SER A 439 20.17 21.56 38.22
N ALA A 440 19.11 20.93 37.73
CA ALA A 440 19.09 20.34 36.42
C ALA A 440 19.14 21.40 35.29
N ILE A 441 18.42 22.53 35.45
CA ILE A 441 18.51 23.66 34.51
C ILE A 441 19.94 24.26 34.51
N SER A 442 20.50 24.47 35.67
CA SER A 442 21.88 24.99 35.79
C SER A 442 22.90 24.04 35.12
N ALA A 443 22.77 22.75 35.35
CA ALA A 443 23.63 21.75 34.71
C ALA A 443 23.48 21.75 33.17
N TYR A 444 22.26 21.89 32.67
CA TYR A 444 22.00 21.99 31.23
C TYR A 444 22.62 23.25 30.60
N LEU A 445 22.45 24.40 31.22
CA LEU A 445 23.02 25.68 30.75
C LEU A 445 24.54 25.70 30.76
N ASN A 446 25.15 25.01 31.70
CA ASN A 446 26.63 24.88 31.79
C ASN A 446 27.16 23.82 30.81
N HIS A 447 26.33 22.90 30.35
CA HIS A 447 26.63 21.89 29.35
C HIS A 447 26.06 22.34 28.02
N LYS A 448 26.63 23.39 27.39
CA LYS A 448 26.21 23.73 26.01
C LYS A 448 26.45 22.49 25.15
N PRO A 449 25.42 21.78 24.67
CA PRO A 449 25.64 20.82 23.62
C PRO A 449 26.10 21.57 22.39
N ASP A 450 27.18 21.11 21.75
CA ASP A 450 27.55 21.55 20.42
C ASP A 450 26.27 21.38 19.55
N ALA A 451 25.98 22.44 18.77
CA ALA A 451 24.85 22.41 17.87
C ALA A 451 24.96 21.14 17.01
N PRO A 452 23.87 20.37 16.79
CA PRO A 452 23.91 19.22 15.93
C PRO A 452 24.34 19.64 14.53
N SER A 453 25.46 19.02 14.08
CA SER A 453 26.07 19.20 12.75
C SER A 453 25.17 18.71 11.64
#